data_f21f4a3043bf096ede296117f411770f
#
_entry.id   f21f4a3043bf096ede296117f411770f
#
_cell.length_a   1.000
_cell.length_b   1.000
_cell.length_c   1.000
_cell.angle_alpha   90.00
_cell.angle_beta   90.00
_cell.angle_gamma   90.00
#
_symmetry.space_group_name_H-M   'P 1'
#
loop_
_entity.id
_entity.type
_entity.pdbx_description
1 polymer ?
#
loop_
_entity_poly.entity_id
_entity_poly.type
_entity_poly.pdbx_seq_one_letter_code
_entity_poly.pdbx_strand_id
1 'polypeptide(L)'
;MKIAAVVVTFNRFKLLQKTVSCLQNIGRLDEIVVVDNGCTDGTSEWLDTQEKLHVIHQENVGGSGGFYTGMKYAYEAGFDWLWCMDDDVFPDANCLDKLLECSAPGVGILCPRRFQAGKIFVNECTHINLSNPFASLHQGKLTPAVSAPVEIQGMVFEGPLIHRDVVASIGYPNKDLFIFYDDTDYSYRTVLAGFKVLYVPDAHMQKELFFTQDTWVEKTRKKKWKRLYQVRNSAYFNHRYGKNILVKYGRAFQGMMGYALVALFSAPFAKAYNWADIPRFWKVYRDRVNERLGKF
;
A
#
# COMPACT_ATOMS: atom_id res chain seq x y z
N MET A 1 10.44 -5.64 23.92
CA MET A 1 9.68 -5.45 22.67
C MET A 1 9.95 -4.03 22.19
N LYS A 2 10.58 -3.88 21.03
CA LYS A 2 10.92 -2.61 20.40
C LYS A 2 10.04 -2.36 19.18
N ILE A 3 9.56 -1.15 18.99
CA ILE A 3 8.62 -0.79 17.92
C ILE A 3 9.13 0.42 17.15
N ALA A 4 9.28 0.28 15.84
CA ALA A 4 9.57 1.39 14.95
C ALA A 4 8.33 1.76 14.11
N ALA A 5 8.00 3.04 14.02
CA ALA A 5 7.12 3.53 12.96
C ALA A 5 7.95 3.75 11.70
N VAL A 6 7.45 3.30 10.56
CA VAL A 6 8.07 3.48 9.24
C VAL A 6 7.12 4.30 8.38
N VAL A 7 7.49 5.54 8.10
CA VAL A 7 6.69 6.49 7.31
C VAL A 7 7.38 6.73 5.97
N VAL A 8 6.65 6.56 4.86
CA VAL A 8 7.14 6.87 3.51
C VAL A 8 6.50 8.15 3.02
N THR A 9 7.31 9.10 2.55
CA THR A 9 6.81 10.40 2.06
C THR A 9 7.35 10.77 0.69
N PHE A 10 6.52 11.48 -0.09
CA PHE A 10 6.93 12.10 -1.36
C PHE A 10 6.10 13.35 -1.64
N ASN A 11 6.72 14.54 -1.52
CA ASN A 11 6.10 15.84 -1.83
C ASN A 11 4.76 16.07 -1.10
N ARG A 12 4.75 15.87 0.22
CA ARG A 12 3.57 16.06 1.09
C ARG A 12 3.94 16.68 2.44
N PHE A 13 4.73 17.75 2.40
CA PHE A 13 5.33 18.39 3.56
C PHE A 13 4.38 18.57 4.75
N LYS A 14 3.23 19.23 4.54
CA LYS A 14 2.27 19.52 5.63
C LYS A 14 1.62 18.26 6.21
N LEU A 15 1.39 17.24 5.39
CA LEU A 15 0.80 15.99 5.87
C LEU A 15 1.81 15.20 6.68
N LEU A 16 3.05 15.12 6.21
CA LEU A 16 4.13 14.48 6.96
C LEU A 16 4.32 15.12 8.35
N GLN A 17 4.34 16.46 8.43
CA GLN A 17 4.42 17.15 9.71
C GLN A 17 3.30 16.72 10.68
N LYS A 18 2.08 16.59 10.18
CA LYS A 18 0.94 16.13 10.98
C LYS A 18 1.09 14.66 11.39
N THR A 19 1.50 13.77 10.47
CA THR A 19 1.75 12.35 10.78
C THR A 19 2.84 12.20 11.84
N VAL A 20 3.97 12.88 11.68
CA VAL A 20 5.08 12.88 12.65
C VAL A 20 4.60 13.39 14.01
N SER A 21 3.85 14.50 14.05
CA SER A 21 3.28 15.02 15.30
C SER A 21 2.37 14.02 16.01
N CYS A 22 1.53 13.28 15.27
CA CYS A 22 0.71 12.21 15.84
C CYS A 22 1.59 11.09 16.45
N LEU A 23 2.61 10.64 15.71
CA LEU A 23 3.50 9.56 16.13
C LEU A 23 4.34 9.94 17.36
N GLN A 24 4.83 11.17 17.45
CA GLN A 24 5.60 11.67 18.60
C GLN A 24 4.79 11.69 19.91
N ASN A 25 3.46 11.69 19.82
CA ASN A 25 2.57 11.61 20.99
C ASN A 25 2.24 10.16 21.40
N ILE A 26 2.77 9.14 20.71
CA ILE A 26 2.56 7.73 21.04
C ILE A 26 3.74 7.22 21.85
N GLY A 27 3.56 7.12 23.15
CA GLY A 27 4.63 6.83 24.13
C GLY A 27 5.27 5.43 24.02
N ARG A 28 4.71 4.52 23.21
CA ARG A 28 5.24 3.15 23.04
C ARG A 28 6.14 2.98 21.82
N LEU A 29 6.34 4.03 21.02
CA LEU A 29 7.27 4.00 19.90
C LEU A 29 8.70 4.23 20.41
N ASP A 30 9.60 3.36 20.02
CA ASP A 30 11.03 3.50 20.30
C ASP A 30 11.72 4.38 19.25
N GLU A 31 11.25 4.33 18.00
CA GLU A 31 11.82 5.12 16.90
C GLU A 31 10.78 5.45 15.83
N ILE A 32 10.95 6.62 15.20
CA ILE A 32 10.19 7.02 14.02
C ILE A 32 11.18 7.12 12.86
N VAL A 33 11.05 6.21 11.92
CA VAL A 33 11.84 6.15 10.68
C VAL A 33 11.06 6.83 9.57
N VAL A 34 11.61 7.87 8.97
CA VAL A 34 11.00 8.56 7.83
C VAL A 34 11.85 8.33 6.60
N VAL A 35 11.25 7.73 5.58
CA VAL A 35 11.88 7.57 4.26
C VAL A 35 11.43 8.74 3.37
N ASP A 36 12.33 9.68 3.19
CA ASP A 36 12.19 10.75 2.20
C ASP A 36 12.49 10.18 0.81
N ASN A 37 11.44 10.00 0.05
CA ASN A 37 11.51 9.35 -1.26
C ASN A 37 11.79 10.34 -2.40
N GLY A 38 12.73 11.30 -2.17
CA GLY A 38 13.17 12.31 -3.11
C GLY A 38 12.24 13.51 -3.20
N CYS A 39 11.87 14.06 -2.07
CA CYS A 39 11.02 15.26 -1.98
C CYS A 39 11.72 16.52 -2.54
N THR A 40 10.92 17.44 -3.06
CA THR A 40 11.37 18.72 -3.64
C THR A 40 10.50 19.91 -3.20
N ASP A 41 9.70 19.72 -2.15
CA ASP A 41 8.72 20.70 -1.63
C ASP A 41 9.10 21.30 -0.28
N GLY A 42 10.38 21.20 0.13
CA GLY A 42 10.89 21.63 1.43
C GLY A 42 10.81 20.56 2.52
N THR A 43 10.36 19.34 2.17
CA THR A 43 10.27 18.21 3.12
C THR A 43 11.67 17.77 3.56
N SER A 44 12.63 17.62 2.63
CA SER A 44 13.97 17.13 2.93
C SER A 44 14.69 18.08 3.90
N GLU A 45 14.66 19.38 3.63
CA GLU A 45 15.29 20.41 4.46
C GLU A 45 14.68 20.46 5.87
N TRP A 46 13.37 20.27 5.98
CA TRP A 46 12.71 20.17 7.28
C TRP A 46 13.10 18.90 8.02
N LEU A 47 13.18 17.76 7.35
CA LEU A 47 13.57 16.49 7.95
C LEU A 47 14.99 16.57 8.55
N ASP A 48 15.92 17.26 7.88
CA ASP A 48 17.29 17.46 8.36
C ASP A 48 17.36 18.23 9.69
N THR A 49 16.30 18.94 10.06
CA THR A 49 16.21 19.66 11.35
C THR A 49 15.60 18.83 12.47
N GLN A 50 15.16 17.61 12.21
CA GLN A 50 14.39 16.78 13.16
C GLN A 50 15.29 15.78 13.91
N GLU A 51 15.79 16.15 15.09
CA GLU A 51 16.69 15.32 15.89
C GLU A 51 16.08 14.01 16.42
N LYS A 52 14.75 13.92 16.49
CA LYS A 52 14.02 12.76 17.04
C LYS A 52 13.54 11.77 15.97
N LEU A 53 13.94 11.97 14.74
CA LEU A 53 13.57 11.10 13.63
C LEU A 53 14.81 10.42 13.06
N HIS A 54 14.67 9.16 12.69
CA HIS A 54 15.64 8.51 11.81
C HIS A 54 15.23 8.77 10.35
N VAL A 55 15.98 9.62 9.66
CA VAL A 55 15.68 10.03 8.30
C VAL A 55 16.54 9.27 7.30
N ILE A 56 15.90 8.72 6.27
CA ILE A 56 16.58 8.05 5.16
C ILE A 56 16.21 8.78 3.88
N HIS A 57 17.16 9.47 3.26
CA HIS A 57 16.99 10.13 1.97
C HIS A 57 17.32 9.18 0.83
N GLN A 58 16.46 9.13 -0.17
CA GLN A 58 16.69 8.35 -1.39
C GLN A 58 16.01 8.99 -2.60
N GLU A 59 16.37 8.57 -3.79
CA GLU A 59 15.62 8.94 -5.00
C GLU A 59 14.21 8.33 -4.97
N ASN A 60 13.26 8.93 -5.72
CA ASN A 60 11.92 8.39 -5.82
C ASN A 60 11.90 7.03 -6.53
N VAL A 61 11.83 5.99 -5.73
CA VAL A 61 11.69 4.58 -6.13
C VAL A 61 10.27 4.02 -5.94
N GLY A 62 9.30 4.92 -5.74
CA GLY A 62 7.88 4.58 -5.48
C GLY A 62 7.62 4.18 -4.02
N GLY A 63 6.34 4.06 -3.66
CA GLY A 63 5.92 3.64 -2.31
C GLY A 63 6.48 2.28 -1.93
N SER A 64 6.44 1.31 -2.85
CA SER A 64 6.99 -0.03 -2.64
C SER A 64 8.47 -0.01 -2.26
N GLY A 65 9.28 0.82 -2.94
CA GLY A 65 10.71 0.99 -2.67
C GLY A 65 10.94 1.72 -1.35
N GLY A 66 10.11 2.72 -1.03
CA GLY A 66 10.15 3.42 0.26
C GLY A 66 9.90 2.46 1.43
N PHE A 67 8.84 1.65 1.38
CA PHE A 67 8.59 0.63 2.40
C PHE A 67 9.68 -0.42 2.48
N TYR A 68 10.22 -0.87 1.33
CA TYR A 68 11.38 -1.76 1.32
C TYR A 68 12.54 -1.18 2.14
N THR A 69 12.91 0.08 1.91
CA THR A 69 14.05 0.73 2.57
C THR A 69 13.79 0.92 4.07
N GLY A 70 12.64 1.47 4.46
CA GLY A 70 12.32 1.71 5.85
C GLY A 70 12.16 0.42 6.67
N MET A 71 11.48 -0.59 6.11
CA MET A 71 11.34 -1.90 6.76
C MET A 71 12.67 -2.62 6.89
N LYS A 72 13.55 -2.49 5.88
CA LYS A 72 14.89 -3.08 5.94
C LYS A 72 15.69 -2.48 7.10
N TYR A 73 15.73 -1.17 7.20
CA TYR A 73 16.40 -0.51 8.31
C TYR A 73 15.84 -0.97 9.67
N ALA A 74 14.52 -0.89 9.85
CA ALA A 74 13.90 -1.24 11.12
C ALA A 74 14.15 -2.71 11.52
N TYR A 75 14.11 -3.63 10.56
CA TYR A 75 14.40 -5.04 10.80
C TYR A 75 15.87 -5.26 11.19
N GLU A 76 16.83 -4.67 10.46
CA GLU A 76 18.27 -4.79 10.71
C GLU A 76 18.68 -4.11 12.01
N ALA A 77 18.00 -3.03 12.42
CA ALA A 77 18.17 -2.35 13.72
C ALA A 77 17.59 -3.14 14.91
N GLY A 78 16.91 -4.26 14.65
CA GLY A 78 16.45 -5.17 15.70
C GLY A 78 15.10 -4.82 16.33
N PHE A 79 14.23 -4.09 15.63
CA PHE A 79 12.86 -3.86 16.09
C PHE A 79 12.01 -5.12 15.98
N ASP A 80 11.14 -5.35 16.95
CA ASP A 80 10.24 -6.51 17.02
C ASP A 80 8.99 -6.29 16.16
N TRP A 81 8.52 -5.04 16.11
CA TRP A 81 7.36 -4.62 15.34
C TRP A 81 7.67 -3.40 14.47
N LEU A 82 7.22 -3.44 13.23
CA LEU A 82 7.36 -2.40 12.22
C LEU A 82 5.97 -1.84 11.89
N TRP A 83 5.68 -0.61 12.28
CA TRP A 83 4.40 0.04 12.03
C TRP A 83 4.48 0.90 10.76
N CYS A 84 4.05 0.34 9.64
CA CYS A 84 4.25 0.92 8.32
C CYS A 84 3.07 1.80 7.90
N MET A 85 3.35 3.01 7.40
CA MET A 85 2.30 3.93 6.96
C MET A 85 2.77 4.95 5.93
N ASP A 86 1.80 5.44 5.12
CA ASP A 86 1.98 6.63 4.29
C ASP A 86 1.93 7.91 5.14
N ASP A 87 2.36 9.01 4.57
CA ASP A 87 2.36 10.35 5.18
C ASP A 87 0.98 11.01 5.29
N ASP A 88 -0.08 10.35 4.87
CA ASP A 88 -1.47 10.84 4.83
C ASP A 88 -2.43 10.10 5.78
N VAL A 89 -1.89 9.33 6.71
CA VAL A 89 -2.65 8.67 7.77
C VAL A 89 -2.18 9.12 9.16
N PHE A 90 -3.12 9.32 10.05
CA PHE A 90 -2.90 9.91 11.36
C PHE A 90 -3.46 8.98 12.43
N PRO A 91 -2.63 8.26 13.18
CA PRO A 91 -3.09 7.36 14.22
C PRO A 91 -3.69 8.13 15.42
N ASP A 92 -4.76 7.60 15.97
CA ASP A 92 -5.26 8.02 17.28
C ASP A 92 -4.26 7.58 18.38
N ALA A 93 -4.22 8.27 19.49
CA ALA A 93 -3.22 8.06 20.55
C ALA A 93 -3.16 6.62 21.10
N ASN A 94 -4.27 5.90 21.10
CA ASN A 94 -4.38 4.52 21.58
C ASN A 94 -4.33 3.48 20.45
N CYS A 95 -4.13 3.90 19.19
CA CYS A 95 -4.18 3.00 18.04
C CYS A 95 -3.18 1.85 18.16
N LEU A 96 -1.93 2.15 18.51
CA LEU A 96 -0.87 1.16 18.68
C LEU A 96 -1.19 0.16 19.81
N ASP A 97 -1.70 0.63 20.94
CA ASP A 97 -2.10 -0.24 22.05
C ASP A 97 -3.18 -1.21 21.64
N LYS A 98 -4.20 -0.72 20.90
CA LYS A 98 -5.30 -1.56 20.40
C LYS A 98 -4.82 -2.60 19.38
N LEU A 99 -3.85 -2.28 18.55
CA LEU A 99 -3.22 -3.28 17.68
C LEU A 99 -2.51 -4.34 18.51
N LEU A 100 -1.68 -3.95 19.47
CA LEU A 100 -0.89 -4.86 20.28
C LEU A 100 -1.74 -5.77 21.21
N GLU A 101 -2.92 -5.32 21.64
CA GLU A 101 -3.89 -6.17 22.37
C GLU A 101 -4.29 -7.40 21.57
N CYS A 102 -4.23 -7.34 20.24
CA CYS A 102 -4.54 -8.45 19.33
C CYS A 102 -3.32 -9.29 18.93
N SER A 103 -2.13 -8.98 19.47
CA SER A 103 -0.93 -9.77 19.18
C SER A 103 -1.01 -11.14 19.86
N ALA A 104 -0.74 -12.20 19.09
CA ALA A 104 -0.74 -13.57 19.56
C ALA A 104 0.22 -14.43 18.72
N PRO A 105 0.65 -15.59 19.20
CA PRO A 105 1.46 -16.50 18.39
C PRO A 105 0.81 -16.80 17.03
N GLY A 106 1.59 -16.66 15.97
CA GLY A 106 1.12 -16.86 14.59
C GLY A 106 0.45 -15.63 13.96
N VAL A 107 0.17 -14.56 14.71
CA VAL A 107 -0.29 -13.29 14.15
C VAL A 107 0.92 -12.52 13.64
N GLY A 108 0.98 -12.31 12.33
CA GLY A 108 2.11 -11.63 11.68
C GLY A 108 1.83 -10.16 11.38
N ILE A 109 0.58 -9.78 11.09
CA ILE A 109 0.22 -8.41 10.74
C ILE A 109 -1.09 -8.02 11.41
N LEU A 110 -1.15 -6.79 11.93
CA LEU A 110 -2.31 -6.18 12.56
C LEU A 110 -2.65 -4.88 11.81
N CYS A 111 -3.87 -4.78 11.28
CA CYS A 111 -4.30 -3.66 10.42
C CYS A 111 -5.36 -2.81 11.13
N PRO A 112 -5.19 -1.49 11.26
CA PRO A 112 -6.13 -0.62 11.93
C PRO A 112 -7.35 -0.30 11.05
N ARG A 113 -8.43 0.15 11.69
CA ARG A 113 -9.56 0.79 11.04
C ARG A 113 -9.22 2.22 10.69
N ARG A 114 -9.50 2.59 9.44
CA ARG A 114 -9.30 3.96 8.98
C ARG A 114 -10.62 4.69 8.82
N PHE A 115 -10.57 5.99 9.10
CA PHE A 115 -11.67 6.92 8.87
C PHE A 115 -11.24 7.96 7.84
N GLN A 116 -12.09 8.24 6.87
CA GLN A 116 -11.87 9.29 5.89
C GLN A 116 -13.11 10.20 5.84
N ALA A 117 -12.92 11.48 6.12
CA ALA A 117 -14.02 12.45 6.26
C ALA A 117 -15.14 11.96 7.21
N GLY A 118 -14.77 11.39 8.36
CA GLY A 118 -15.70 10.89 9.37
C GLY A 118 -16.41 9.58 9.03
N LYS A 119 -16.12 8.96 7.88
CA LYS A 119 -16.67 7.67 7.48
C LYS A 119 -15.62 6.58 7.53
N ILE A 120 -16.03 5.38 7.93
CA ILE A 120 -15.15 4.22 7.91
C ILE A 120 -14.75 3.93 6.47
N PHE A 121 -13.43 3.89 6.25
CA PHE A 121 -12.81 3.58 4.96
C PHE A 121 -12.18 2.20 5.02
N VAL A 122 -12.70 1.26 4.24
CA VAL A 122 -12.26 -0.14 4.25
C VAL A 122 -11.87 -0.57 2.84
N ASN A 123 -10.66 -1.07 2.69
CA ASN A 123 -10.16 -1.68 1.46
C ASN A 123 -9.77 -3.15 1.67
N GLU A 124 -9.75 -3.61 2.90
CA GLU A 124 -9.37 -4.95 3.29
C GLU A 124 -10.40 -5.98 2.81
N CYS A 125 -9.92 -7.20 2.61
CA CYS A 125 -10.76 -8.32 2.18
C CYS A 125 -10.33 -9.63 2.85
N THR A 126 -11.30 -10.50 3.11
CA THR A 126 -11.05 -11.80 3.74
C THR A 126 -10.50 -12.84 2.78
N HIS A 127 -10.63 -12.63 1.47
CA HIS A 127 -10.20 -13.62 0.49
C HIS A 127 -9.62 -12.99 -0.77
N ILE A 128 -8.47 -13.52 -1.22
CA ILE A 128 -7.88 -13.24 -2.53
C ILE A 128 -8.21 -14.37 -3.49
N ASN A 129 -9.07 -14.10 -4.46
CA ASN A 129 -9.51 -15.08 -5.43
C ASN A 129 -8.50 -15.25 -6.56
N LEU A 130 -7.88 -16.41 -6.61
CA LEU A 130 -6.89 -16.77 -7.62
C LEU A 130 -7.33 -17.99 -8.48
N SER A 131 -8.60 -18.37 -8.39
CA SER A 131 -9.16 -19.54 -9.09
C SER A 131 -10.18 -19.19 -10.15
N ASN A 132 -11.03 -18.17 -9.93
CA ASN A 132 -12.07 -17.76 -10.88
C ASN A 132 -11.69 -16.44 -11.57
N PRO A 133 -11.38 -16.45 -12.89
CA PRO A 133 -10.94 -15.26 -13.62
C PRO A 133 -12.05 -14.21 -13.81
N PHE A 134 -13.31 -14.61 -13.71
CA PHE A 134 -14.47 -13.71 -13.92
C PHE A 134 -14.95 -13.03 -12.64
N ALA A 135 -14.47 -13.47 -11.49
CA ALA A 135 -14.79 -12.83 -10.21
C ALA A 135 -13.69 -11.85 -9.78
N SER A 136 -14.05 -10.87 -8.94
CA SER A 136 -13.09 -9.90 -8.39
C SER A 136 -11.92 -10.60 -7.70
N LEU A 137 -10.72 -10.01 -7.80
CA LEU A 137 -9.54 -10.48 -7.07
C LEU A 137 -9.76 -10.41 -5.55
N HIS A 138 -10.24 -9.26 -5.08
CA HIS A 138 -10.53 -9.03 -3.67
C HIS A 138 -11.99 -9.38 -3.38
N GLN A 139 -12.20 -10.44 -2.63
CA GLN A 139 -13.52 -10.95 -2.22
C GLN A 139 -13.70 -10.87 -0.71
N GLY A 140 -14.96 -10.91 -0.26
CA GLY A 140 -15.25 -10.77 1.17
C GLY A 140 -14.77 -9.42 1.70
N LYS A 141 -15.05 -8.32 0.99
CA LYS A 141 -14.71 -6.98 1.47
C LYS A 141 -15.37 -6.75 2.82
N LEU A 142 -14.60 -6.27 3.77
CA LEU A 142 -15.12 -5.94 5.08
C LEU A 142 -16.12 -4.79 4.98
N THR A 143 -17.10 -4.81 5.87
CA THR A 143 -18.10 -3.75 5.99
C THR A 143 -17.83 -2.87 7.22
N PRO A 144 -18.36 -1.67 7.28
CA PRO A 144 -18.27 -0.83 8.48
C PRO A 144 -18.82 -1.48 9.76
N ALA A 145 -19.72 -2.47 9.63
CA ALA A 145 -20.34 -3.15 10.76
C ALA A 145 -19.41 -4.13 11.50
N VAL A 146 -18.21 -4.41 11.00
CA VAL A 146 -17.24 -5.28 11.69
C VAL A 146 -16.87 -4.66 13.04
N SER A 147 -17.10 -5.38 14.14
CA SER A 147 -16.88 -4.91 15.52
C SER A 147 -15.89 -5.77 16.33
N ALA A 148 -15.36 -6.83 15.74
CA ALA A 148 -14.35 -7.69 16.35
C ALA A 148 -13.20 -7.94 15.37
N PRO A 149 -12.00 -8.32 15.84
CA PRO A 149 -10.89 -8.65 14.96
C PRO A 149 -11.26 -9.74 13.95
N VAL A 150 -10.90 -9.53 12.67
CA VAL A 150 -11.23 -10.43 11.57
C VAL A 150 -9.97 -10.80 10.81
N GLU A 151 -9.78 -12.08 10.51
CA GLU A 151 -8.70 -12.55 9.65
C GLU A 151 -8.95 -12.14 8.20
N ILE A 152 -7.94 -11.54 7.57
CA ILE A 152 -7.98 -11.02 6.22
C ILE A 152 -6.82 -11.58 5.39
N GLN A 153 -6.95 -11.54 4.07
CA GLN A 153 -5.87 -11.89 3.13
C GLN A 153 -5.33 -10.68 2.38
N GLY A 154 -6.10 -9.62 2.26
CA GLY A 154 -5.70 -8.38 1.59
C GLY A 154 -5.67 -7.21 2.56
N MET A 155 -4.50 -6.60 2.71
CA MET A 155 -4.27 -5.38 3.48
C MET A 155 -3.83 -4.22 2.59
N VAL A 156 -3.59 -3.06 3.19
CA VAL A 156 -2.95 -1.88 2.57
C VAL A 156 -1.86 -1.34 3.50
N PHE A 157 -0.81 -0.70 2.95
CA PHE A 157 0.26 -0.05 3.73
C PHE A 157 -0.16 1.29 4.36
N GLU A 158 -1.36 1.32 4.92
CA GLU A 158 -1.92 2.47 5.63
C GLU A 158 -2.11 2.14 7.11
N GLY A 159 -1.01 1.87 7.82
CA GLY A 159 -0.96 1.60 9.26
C GLY A 159 -0.86 0.13 9.70
N PRO A 160 -0.47 -0.84 8.85
CA PRO A 160 -0.25 -2.20 9.34
C PRO A 160 0.95 -2.26 10.28
N LEU A 161 0.77 -2.94 11.41
CA LEU A 161 1.82 -3.29 12.36
C LEU A 161 2.31 -4.71 12.04
N ILE A 162 3.57 -4.84 11.62
CA ILE A 162 4.15 -6.06 11.05
C ILE A 162 5.18 -6.64 12.03
N HIS A 163 5.02 -7.90 12.41
CA HIS A 163 5.96 -8.58 13.27
C HIS A 163 7.24 -8.94 12.50
N ARG A 164 8.41 -8.84 13.17
CA ARG A 164 9.72 -9.13 12.57
C ARG A 164 9.82 -10.54 11.97
N ASP A 165 9.10 -11.52 12.52
CA ASP A 165 9.12 -12.91 12.02
C ASP A 165 8.52 -13.02 10.61
N VAL A 166 7.59 -12.15 10.25
CA VAL A 166 7.10 -12.03 8.87
C VAL A 166 8.25 -11.62 7.95
N VAL A 167 8.99 -10.57 8.32
CA VAL A 167 10.14 -10.11 7.54
C VAL A 167 11.22 -11.20 7.46
N ALA A 168 11.49 -11.89 8.56
CA ALA A 168 12.43 -13.01 8.57
C ALA A 168 12.03 -14.14 7.61
N SER A 169 10.73 -14.41 7.51
CA SER A 169 10.19 -15.52 6.70
C SER A 169 10.07 -15.18 5.21
N ILE A 170 9.56 -13.99 4.87
CA ILE A 170 9.20 -13.64 3.48
C ILE A 170 10.02 -12.47 2.91
N GLY A 171 10.91 -11.88 3.68
CA GLY A 171 11.67 -10.70 3.29
C GLY A 171 10.83 -9.42 3.28
N TYR A 172 11.27 -8.45 2.50
CA TYR A 172 10.67 -7.12 2.38
C TYR A 172 9.63 -7.05 1.25
N PRO A 173 8.86 -5.94 1.15
CA PRO A 173 8.03 -5.67 -0.02
C PRO A 173 8.83 -5.70 -1.32
N ASN A 174 8.17 -6.09 -2.42
CA ASN A 174 8.82 -6.08 -3.73
C ASN A 174 8.96 -4.64 -4.23
N LYS A 175 10.16 -4.06 -4.07
CA LYS A 175 10.48 -2.67 -4.44
C LYS A 175 10.24 -2.37 -5.92
N ASP A 176 10.34 -3.37 -6.80
CA ASP A 176 10.23 -3.20 -8.24
C ASP A 176 8.78 -3.02 -8.71
N LEU A 177 7.80 -3.20 -7.83
CA LEU A 177 6.40 -2.85 -8.11
C LEU A 177 6.18 -1.35 -8.22
N PHE A 178 6.99 -0.53 -7.58
CA PHE A 178 6.93 0.92 -7.55
C PHE A 178 5.69 1.48 -6.82
N ILE A 179 4.48 1.13 -7.25
CA ILE A 179 3.19 1.51 -6.65
C ILE A 179 2.11 0.51 -7.05
N PHE A 180 1.17 0.22 -6.15
CA PHE A 180 0.09 -0.76 -6.27
C PHE A 180 0.55 -2.21 -6.29
N TYR A 181 -0.22 -3.07 -5.68
CA TYR A 181 0.00 -4.50 -5.50
C TYR A 181 1.17 -4.88 -4.58
N ASP A 182 1.96 -3.93 -4.10
CA ASP A 182 2.99 -4.16 -3.09
C ASP A 182 2.39 -4.61 -1.75
N ASP A 183 1.32 -3.93 -1.33
CA ASP A 183 0.49 -4.29 -0.18
C ASP A 183 -0.19 -5.66 -0.33
N THR A 184 -0.83 -5.86 -1.48
CA THR A 184 -1.52 -7.11 -1.81
C THR A 184 -0.53 -8.30 -1.91
N ASP A 185 0.62 -8.09 -2.55
CA ASP A 185 1.68 -9.11 -2.66
C ASP A 185 2.26 -9.45 -1.27
N TYR A 186 2.56 -8.43 -0.46
CA TYR A 186 3.13 -8.63 0.85
C TYR A 186 2.17 -9.35 1.80
N SER A 187 0.92 -8.90 1.85
CA SER A 187 -0.14 -9.53 2.62
C SER A 187 -0.35 -10.99 2.22
N TYR A 188 -0.44 -11.26 0.92
CA TYR A 188 -0.67 -12.61 0.43
C TYR A 188 0.52 -13.55 0.70
N ARG A 189 1.78 -13.06 0.55
CA ARG A 189 2.97 -13.84 0.94
C ARG A 189 3.00 -14.15 2.43
N THR A 190 2.56 -13.21 3.27
CA THR A 190 2.43 -13.42 4.73
C THR A 190 1.48 -14.57 5.03
N VAL A 191 0.30 -14.59 4.38
CA VAL A 191 -0.68 -15.68 4.53
C VAL A 191 -0.12 -17.01 4.02
N LEU A 192 0.58 -17.02 2.88
CA LEU A 192 1.21 -18.23 2.34
C LEU A 192 2.31 -18.79 3.25
N ALA A 193 2.98 -17.95 4.03
CA ALA A 193 3.96 -18.34 5.03
C ALA A 193 3.34 -18.87 6.34
N GLY A 194 2.00 -18.91 6.43
CA GLY A 194 1.27 -19.46 7.58
C GLY A 194 0.96 -18.45 8.69
N PHE A 195 1.27 -17.17 8.50
CA PHE A 195 0.91 -16.13 9.45
C PHE A 195 -0.52 -15.64 9.24
N LYS A 196 -1.16 -15.23 10.34
CA LYS A 196 -2.44 -14.52 10.31
C LYS A 196 -2.22 -13.04 10.07
N VAL A 197 -3.10 -12.45 9.26
CA VAL A 197 -3.25 -11.01 9.09
C VAL A 197 -4.61 -10.63 9.66
N LEU A 198 -4.65 -9.75 10.67
CA LEU A 198 -5.89 -9.38 11.35
C LEU A 198 -6.25 -7.92 11.08
N TYR A 199 -7.50 -7.67 10.75
CA TYR A 199 -8.10 -6.35 10.82
C TYR A 199 -8.61 -6.11 12.23
N VAL A 200 -8.17 -5.02 12.87
CA VAL A 200 -8.48 -4.67 14.26
C VAL A 200 -9.37 -3.42 14.27
N PRO A 201 -10.70 -3.59 14.43
CA PRO A 201 -11.66 -2.50 14.30
C PRO A 201 -11.56 -1.43 15.39
N ASP A 202 -11.00 -1.75 16.55
CA ASP A 202 -10.86 -0.83 17.68
C ASP A 202 -9.58 0.02 17.62
N ALA A 203 -8.64 -0.32 16.73
CA ALA A 203 -7.47 0.48 16.43
C ALA A 203 -7.81 1.51 15.35
N HIS A 204 -7.78 2.80 15.68
CA HIS A 204 -8.29 3.84 14.79
C HIS A 204 -7.19 4.72 14.20
N MET A 205 -7.34 5.06 12.93
CA MET A 205 -6.52 6.06 12.22
C MET A 205 -7.41 6.95 11.37
N GLN A 206 -7.03 8.23 11.27
CA GLN A 206 -7.65 9.17 10.33
C GLN A 206 -6.86 9.15 9.02
N LYS A 207 -7.55 9.25 7.89
CA LYS A 207 -6.94 9.34 6.56
C LYS A 207 -7.35 10.62 5.86
N GLU A 208 -6.38 11.27 5.21
CA GLU A 208 -6.63 12.48 4.43
C GLU A 208 -7.52 12.21 3.20
N LEU A 209 -8.38 13.16 2.87
CA LEU A 209 -9.24 13.10 1.70
C LEU A 209 -8.73 14.04 0.60
N PHE A 210 -8.27 13.46 -0.50
CA PHE A 210 -7.75 14.19 -1.65
C PHE A 210 -8.78 14.37 -2.78
N PHE A 211 -8.53 15.36 -3.62
CA PHE A 211 -9.27 15.59 -4.86
C PHE A 211 -10.78 15.86 -4.66
N THR A 212 -11.14 16.51 -3.58
CA THR A 212 -12.54 16.78 -3.24
C THR A 212 -13.22 17.69 -4.26
N GLN A 213 -12.48 18.63 -4.85
CA GLN A 213 -12.98 19.62 -5.82
C GLN A 213 -12.71 19.24 -7.28
N ASP A 214 -11.94 18.17 -7.53
CA ASP A 214 -11.61 17.76 -8.90
C ASP A 214 -12.82 17.13 -9.60
N THR A 215 -13.03 17.48 -10.86
CA THR A 215 -13.94 16.77 -11.76
C THR A 215 -13.45 15.35 -12.04
N TRP A 216 -14.31 14.48 -12.55
CA TRP A 216 -13.93 13.12 -12.95
C TRP A 216 -12.78 13.12 -13.98
N VAL A 217 -12.78 14.02 -14.94
CA VAL A 217 -11.75 14.15 -15.98
C VAL A 217 -10.40 14.53 -15.36
N GLU A 218 -10.38 15.50 -14.45
CA GLU A 218 -9.17 15.94 -13.76
C GLU A 218 -8.60 14.83 -12.89
N LYS A 219 -9.45 14.14 -12.10
CA LYS A 219 -9.03 12.97 -11.31
C LYS A 219 -8.41 11.89 -12.19
N THR A 220 -9.04 11.61 -13.33
CA THR A 220 -8.56 10.60 -14.28
C THR A 220 -7.22 11.01 -14.88
N ARG A 221 -7.06 12.28 -15.27
CA ARG A 221 -5.82 12.82 -15.83
C ARG A 221 -4.67 12.77 -14.83
N LYS A 222 -4.89 13.20 -13.59
CA LYS A 222 -3.90 13.16 -12.50
C LYS A 222 -3.46 11.74 -12.16
N LYS A 223 -4.38 10.76 -12.26
CA LYS A 223 -4.12 9.35 -11.92
C LYS A 223 -3.72 8.47 -13.11
N LYS A 224 -3.68 9.01 -14.33
CA LYS A 224 -3.46 8.25 -15.57
C LYS A 224 -2.16 7.43 -15.54
N TRP A 225 -1.04 8.05 -15.13
CA TRP A 225 0.25 7.38 -15.05
C TRP A 225 0.22 6.16 -14.12
N LYS A 226 -0.53 6.23 -13.03
CA LYS A 226 -0.70 5.13 -12.08
C LYS A 226 -1.38 3.90 -12.70
N ARG A 227 -2.21 4.10 -13.74
CA ARG A 227 -2.93 3.00 -14.41
C ARG A 227 -2.01 2.04 -15.15
N LEU A 228 -0.88 2.53 -15.65
CA LEU A 228 0.13 1.67 -16.27
C LEU A 228 0.71 0.68 -15.26
N TYR A 229 1.06 1.17 -14.07
CA TYR A 229 1.50 0.30 -12.97
C TYR A 229 0.40 -0.67 -12.53
N GLN A 230 -0.84 -0.18 -12.43
CA GLN A 230 -1.97 -1.04 -12.03
C GLN A 230 -2.17 -2.22 -13.00
N VAL A 231 -2.11 -1.98 -14.32
CA VAL A 231 -2.21 -3.04 -15.33
C VAL A 231 -1.04 -4.00 -15.22
N ARG A 232 0.20 -3.48 -15.16
CA ARG A 232 1.41 -4.31 -15.07
C ARG A 232 1.43 -5.17 -13.82
N ASN A 233 1.20 -4.55 -12.65
CA ASN A 233 1.33 -5.23 -11.37
C ASN A 233 0.17 -6.19 -11.10
N SER A 234 -1.05 -5.88 -11.58
CA SER A 234 -2.15 -6.84 -11.62
C SER A 234 -1.78 -8.07 -12.45
N ALA A 235 -1.17 -7.84 -13.61
CA ALA A 235 -0.74 -8.93 -14.47
C ALA A 235 0.37 -9.76 -13.82
N TYR A 236 1.36 -9.12 -13.17
CA TYR A 236 2.40 -9.80 -12.40
C TYR A 236 1.80 -10.67 -11.29
N PHE A 237 0.92 -10.10 -10.46
CA PHE A 237 0.33 -10.79 -9.32
C PHE A 237 -0.51 -12.01 -9.76
N ASN A 238 -1.38 -11.82 -10.75
CA ASN A 238 -2.20 -12.93 -11.28
C ASN A 238 -1.36 -14.02 -11.94
N HIS A 239 -0.29 -13.65 -12.64
CA HIS A 239 0.61 -14.63 -13.26
C HIS A 239 1.36 -15.44 -12.20
N ARG A 240 1.88 -14.79 -11.18
CA ARG A 240 2.68 -15.43 -10.14
C ARG A 240 1.85 -16.39 -9.28
N TYR A 241 0.66 -15.96 -8.86
CA TYR A 241 -0.14 -16.67 -7.86
C TYR A 241 -1.40 -17.35 -8.41
N GLY A 242 -1.81 -17.07 -9.64
CA GLY A 242 -3.00 -17.66 -10.26
C GLY A 242 -2.97 -19.18 -10.29
N LYS A 243 -4.07 -19.81 -9.90
CA LYS A 243 -4.17 -21.28 -9.80
C LYS A 243 -4.45 -21.98 -11.13
N ASN A 244 -4.79 -21.23 -12.18
CA ASN A 244 -5.03 -21.75 -13.52
C ASN A 244 -4.65 -20.75 -14.61
N ILE A 245 -4.58 -21.20 -15.85
CA ILE A 245 -4.13 -20.42 -17.00
C ILE A 245 -5.02 -19.18 -17.26
N LEU A 246 -6.32 -19.30 -17.00
CA LEU A 246 -7.27 -18.19 -17.21
C LEU A 246 -7.08 -17.08 -16.20
N VAL A 247 -6.75 -17.39 -14.95
CA VAL A 247 -6.38 -16.38 -13.95
C VAL A 247 -5.01 -15.80 -14.26
N LYS A 248 -4.03 -16.65 -14.57
CA LYS A 248 -2.64 -16.21 -14.83
C LYS A 248 -2.55 -15.21 -15.99
N TYR A 249 -3.32 -15.41 -17.03
CA TYR A 249 -3.23 -14.61 -18.26
C TYR A 249 -4.52 -13.84 -18.56
N GLY A 250 -5.69 -14.47 -18.43
CA GLY A 250 -6.97 -13.94 -18.87
C GLY A 250 -7.45 -12.76 -18.02
N ARG A 251 -7.41 -12.86 -16.68
CA ARG A 251 -7.90 -11.78 -15.80
C ARG A 251 -7.15 -10.48 -16.01
N ALA A 252 -5.84 -10.54 -16.09
CA ALA A 252 -5.03 -9.35 -16.32
C ALA A 252 -5.21 -8.80 -17.73
N PHE A 253 -5.42 -9.68 -18.72
CA PHE A 253 -5.77 -9.28 -20.08
C PHE A 253 -7.12 -8.56 -20.12
N GLN A 254 -8.16 -9.05 -19.43
CA GLN A 254 -9.45 -8.36 -19.31
C GLN A 254 -9.29 -6.97 -18.70
N GLY A 255 -8.49 -6.82 -17.65
CA GLY A 255 -8.20 -5.53 -17.05
C GLY A 255 -7.51 -4.57 -18.02
N MET A 256 -6.51 -5.03 -18.73
CA MET A 256 -5.82 -4.27 -19.78
C MET A 256 -6.78 -3.85 -20.90
N MET A 257 -7.59 -4.79 -21.39
CA MET A 257 -8.60 -4.50 -22.44
C MET A 257 -9.62 -3.48 -21.95
N GLY A 258 -10.06 -3.53 -20.69
CA GLY A 258 -10.94 -2.53 -20.10
C GLY A 258 -10.36 -1.11 -20.21
N TYR A 259 -9.08 -0.92 -19.86
CA TYR A 259 -8.43 0.39 -20.02
C TYR A 259 -8.21 0.77 -21.50
N ALA A 260 -7.90 -0.18 -22.38
CA ALA A 260 -7.77 0.06 -23.80
C ALA A 260 -9.10 0.53 -24.42
N LEU A 261 -10.23 -0.10 -24.03
CA LEU A 261 -11.57 0.31 -24.47
C LEU A 261 -11.93 1.71 -23.91
N VAL A 262 -11.63 2.00 -22.65
CA VAL A 262 -11.80 3.35 -22.10
C VAL A 262 -10.97 4.36 -22.90
N ALA A 263 -9.74 4.06 -23.26
CA ALA A 263 -8.90 4.96 -24.08
C ALA A 263 -9.49 5.11 -25.50
N LEU A 264 -10.00 4.05 -26.10
CA LEU A 264 -10.59 4.07 -27.44
C LEU A 264 -11.86 4.94 -27.50
N PHE A 265 -12.80 4.72 -26.57
CA PHE A 265 -14.13 5.34 -26.63
C PHE A 265 -14.19 6.69 -25.91
N SER A 266 -13.39 6.92 -24.87
CA SER A 266 -13.41 8.18 -24.10
C SER A 266 -12.44 9.22 -24.63
N ALA A 267 -11.46 8.86 -25.45
CA ALA A 267 -10.47 9.79 -25.98
C ALA A 267 -11.10 11.01 -26.68
N PRO A 268 -12.12 10.86 -27.55
CA PRO A 268 -12.77 11.99 -28.19
C PRO A 268 -13.53 12.94 -27.24
N PHE A 269 -14.04 12.43 -26.12
CA PHE A 269 -14.95 13.14 -25.23
C PHE A 269 -14.31 13.56 -23.91
N ALA A 270 -13.55 12.68 -23.27
CA ALA A 270 -13.07 12.88 -21.91
C ALA A 270 -11.72 13.61 -21.82
N LYS A 271 -10.96 13.74 -22.91
CA LYS A 271 -9.62 14.36 -22.95
C LYS A 271 -8.62 13.84 -21.89
N ALA A 272 -8.97 12.75 -21.21
CA ALA A 272 -8.14 12.12 -20.16
C ALA A 272 -7.21 11.04 -20.75
N TYR A 273 -7.72 10.25 -21.69
CA TYR A 273 -6.96 9.27 -22.46
C TYR A 273 -6.92 9.66 -23.94
N ASN A 274 -5.90 9.14 -24.65
CA ASN A 274 -5.80 9.26 -26.10
C ASN A 274 -5.47 7.89 -26.73
N TRP A 275 -5.57 7.78 -28.04
CA TRP A 275 -5.33 6.51 -28.73
C TRP A 275 -3.90 6.00 -28.57
N ALA A 276 -2.92 6.89 -28.35
CA ALA A 276 -1.53 6.50 -28.09
C ALA A 276 -1.34 5.80 -26.74
N ASP A 277 -2.36 5.81 -25.86
CA ASP A 277 -2.31 5.06 -24.60
C ASP A 277 -2.56 3.57 -24.78
N ILE A 278 -3.26 3.17 -25.86
CA ILE A 278 -3.62 1.75 -26.13
C ILE A 278 -2.35 0.88 -26.24
N PRO A 279 -1.37 1.20 -27.14
CA PRO A 279 -0.15 0.40 -27.21
C PRO A 279 0.68 0.43 -25.91
N ARG A 280 0.56 1.49 -25.08
CA ARG A 280 1.19 1.54 -23.77
C ARG A 280 0.61 0.50 -22.81
N PHE A 281 -0.73 0.35 -22.74
CA PHE A 281 -1.37 -0.69 -21.94
C PHE A 281 -0.96 -2.08 -22.39
N TRP A 282 -0.87 -2.32 -23.70
CA TRP A 282 -0.37 -3.59 -24.24
C TRP A 282 1.09 -3.85 -23.87
N LYS A 283 1.96 -2.84 -23.99
CA LYS A 283 3.37 -2.95 -23.61
C LYS A 283 3.52 -3.35 -22.15
N VAL A 284 2.87 -2.63 -21.21
CA VAL A 284 3.01 -2.92 -19.78
C VAL A 284 2.40 -4.26 -19.38
N TYR A 285 1.36 -4.73 -20.09
CA TYR A 285 0.86 -6.08 -19.92
C TYR A 285 1.89 -7.13 -20.35
N ARG A 286 2.64 -6.90 -21.44
CA ARG A 286 3.75 -7.77 -21.88
C ARG A 286 4.98 -7.70 -21.00
N ASP A 287 5.31 -6.53 -20.45
CA ASP A 287 6.47 -6.35 -19.57
C ASP A 287 6.40 -7.28 -18.35
N ARG A 288 5.19 -7.61 -17.90
CA ARG A 288 4.96 -8.63 -16.89
C ARG A 288 5.52 -10.01 -17.24
N VAL A 289 5.30 -10.48 -18.48
CA VAL A 289 5.73 -11.84 -18.93
C VAL A 289 7.24 -11.97 -18.92
N ASN A 290 7.93 -10.83 -19.12
CA ASN A 290 9.38 -10.72 -19.10
C ASN A 290 9.93 -10.27 -17.72
N GLU A 291 9.07 -10.25 -16.69
CA GLU A 291 9.40 -9.78 -15.32
C GLU A 291 10.07 -8.39 -15.29
N ARG A 292 9.80 -7.55 -16.29
CA ARG A 292 10.28 -6.17 -16.35
C ARG A 292 9.42 -5.30 -15.43
N LEU A 293 9.85 -5.19 -14.20
CA LEU A 293 9.27 -4.32 -13.19
C LEU A 293 10.12 -3.05 -13.04
N GLY A 294 9.82 -2.22 -12.04
CA GLY A 294 10.54 -0.97 -11.79
C GLY A 294 9.78 0.27 -12.25
N LYS A 295 10.46 1.42 -12.22
CA LYS A 295 9.92 2.72 -12.64
C LYS A 295 9.81 2.80 -14.18
N PHE A 296 8.69 3.39 -14.68
CA PHE A 296 8.53 3.68 -16.12
C PHE A 296 9.23 4.99 -16.52
#